data_dfe417bf1c55e7189e88c1512bb9aa2f
#
_entry.id   dfe417bf1c55e7189e88c1512bb9aa2f
#
_cell.length_a   1.000
_cell.length_b   1.000
_cell.length_c   1.000
_cell.angle_alpha   90.00
_cell.angle_beta   90.00
_cell.angle_gamma   90.00
#
_symmetry.space_group_name_H-M   'P 1'
#
loop_
_entity.id
_entity.type
_entity.pdbx_description
1 polymer ?
#
loop_
_entity_poly.entity_id
_entity_poly.type
_entity_poly.pdbx_seq_one_letter_code
_entity_poly.pdbx_strand_id
1 'polypeptide(L)'
;MSSTASGGFTKEMARNIFYGGSLFFILIFLGLVFHTEQRLPERTNQAAMTDAVVRGKAVWEQNNCIGCHTLLGGGAYFAPELANVDQRRGGDASGAVFIKAWMKGQPTNVPGRRQMPQFNLTDKQLDDLVEFLKWTGEINTEKW
;
A
#
# COMPACT_ATOMS: atom_id res chain seq x y z
N MET A 1 -2.91 59.80 -32.96
CA MET A 1 -2.67 59.36 -31.60
C MET A 1 -3.35 57.99 -31.40
N SER A 2 -2.59 56.91 -31.48
CA SER A 2 -3.12 55.58 -31.46
C SER A 2 -3.27 55.17 -29.99
N SER A 3 -4.50 55.04 -29.51
CA SER A 3 -4.82 54.54 -28.18
C SER A 3 -4.56 53.04 -28.17
N THR A 4 -3.43 52.60 -27.64
CA THR A 4 -3.19 51.22 -27.29
C THR A 4 -4.14 50.85 -26.16
N ALA A 5 -5.20 50.09 -26.48
CA ALA A 5 -6.05 49.46 -25.50
C ALA A 5 -5.20 48.46 -24.72
N SER A 6 -4.77 48.85 -23.52
CA SER A 6 -4.19 47.94 -22.57
C SER A 6 -5.30 46.95 -22.18
N GLY A 7 -5.28 45.78 -22.77
CA GLY A 7 -6.19 44.65 -22.40
C GLY A 7 -5.88 44.21 -21.00
N GLY A 8 -6.35 44.97 -20.01
CA GLY A 8 -6.20 44.63 -18.58
C GLY A 8 -6.96 43.35 -18.26
N PHE A 9 -6.39 42.52 -17.42
CA PHE A 9 -7.02 41.34 -16.88
C PHE A 9 -8.28 41.71 -16.08
N THR A 10 -9.45 41.29 -16.58
CA THR A 10 -10.74 41.67 -15.94
C THR A 10 -11.19 40.69 -14.91
N LYS A 11 -12.09 41.12 -14.02
CA LYS A 11 -12.69 40.25 -12.99
C LYS A 11 -13.46 39.10 -13.64
N GLU A 12 -14.13 39.33 -14.74
CA GLU A 12 -14.87 38.34 -15.53
C GLU A 12 -13.92 37.29 -16.13
N MET A 13 -12.79 37.73 -16.67
CA MET A 13 -11.76 36.81 -17.17
C MET A 13 -11.20 35.96 -16.04
N ALA A 14 -10.86 36.54 -14.89
CA ALA A 14 -10.38 35.81 -13.71
C ALA A 14 -11.39 34.76 -13.26
N ARG A 15 -12.65 35.14 -13.14
CA ARG A 15 -13.74 34.25 -12.77
C ARG A 15 -13.89 33.09 -13.75
N ASN A 16 -13.91 33.38 -15.05
CA ASN A 16 -14.12 32.34 -16.06
C ASN A 16 -12.94 31.39 -16.16
N ILE A 17 -11.70 31.85 -15.99
CA ILE A 17 -10.50 31.02 -15.93
C ILE A 17 -10.57 30.14 -14.68
N PHE A 18 -10.93 30.71 -13.53
CA PHE A 18 -11.01 29.94 -12.26
C PHE A 18 -12.08 28.84 -12.36
N TYR A 19 -13.32 29.18 -12.72
CA TYR A 19 -14.39 28.18 -12.80
C TYR A 19 -14.18 27.19 -13.95
N GLY A 20 -13.74 27.66 -15.12
CA GLY A 20 -13.46 26.79 -16.26
C GLY A 20 -12.31 25.83 -15.98
N GLY A 21 -11.22 26.33 -15.42
CA GLY A 21 -10.08 25.50 -15.00
C GLY A 21 -10.45 24.51 -13.91
N SER A 22 -11.18 24.96 -12.89
CA SER A 22 -11.64 24.08 -11.81
C SER A 22 -12.55 22.98 -12.33
N LEU A 23 -13.53 23.32 -13.17
CA LEU A 23 -14.42 22.31 -13.77
C LEU A 23 -13.64 21.31 -14.62
N PHE A 24 -12.71 21.78 -15.44
CA PHE A 24 -11.87 20.92 -16.28
C PHE A 24 -11.08 19.89 -15.44
N PHE A 25 -10.39 20.36 -14.38
CA PHE A 25 -9.62 19.45 -13.54
C PHE A 25 -10.49 18.52 -12.69
N ILE A 26 -11.67 18.97 -12.24
CA ILE A 26 -12.64 18.10 -11.55
C ILE A 26 -13.11 16.97 -12.47
N LEU A 27 -13.42 17.28 -13.73
CA LEU A 27 -13.84 16.25 -14.69
C LEU A 27 -12.74 15.25 -14.99
N ILE A 28 -11.48 15.70 -15.14
CA ILE A 28 -10.33 14.81 -15.27
C ILE A 28 -10.20 13.93 -14.03
N PHE A 29 -10.25 14.52 -12.84
CA PHE A 29 -10.14 13.78 -11.58
C PHE A 29 -11.21 12.70 -11.46
N LEU A 30 -12.48 13.03 -11.72
CA LEU A 30 -13.58 12.07 -11.69
C LEU A 30 -13.39 10.95 -12.72
N GLY A 31 -12.92 11.29 -13.93
CA GLY A 31 -12.61 10.31 -14.96
C GLY A 31 -11.51 9.34 -14.54
N LEU A 32 -10.44 9.85 -13.91
CA LEU A 32 -9.35 9.03 -13.38
C LEU A 32 -9.81 8.14 -12.22
N VAL A 33 -10.62 8.66 -11.29
CA VAL A 33 -11.20 7.87 -10.19
C VAL A 33 -12.04 6.73 -10.76
N PHE A 34 -12.95 7.02 -11.68
CA PHE A 34 -13.80 6.01 -12.30
C PHE A 34 -12.99 4.94 -13.05
N HIS A 35 -11.97 5.36 -13.81
CA HIS A 35 -11.07 4.42 -14.49
C HIS A 35 -10.31 3.55 -13.48
N THR A 36 -9.83 4.12 -12.39
CA THR A 36 -9.12 3.38 -11.32
C THR A 36 -10.02 2.35 -10.69
N GLU A 37 -11.24 2.72 -10.30
CA GLU A 37 -12.23 1.79 -9.70
C GLU A 37 -12.52 0.59 -10.61
N GLN A 38 -12.61 0.81 -11.92
CA GLN A 38 -12.83 -0.29 -12.87
C GLN A 38 -11.63 -1.24 -12.98
N ARG A 39 -10.40 -0.76 -12.74
CA ARG A 39 -9.17 -1.55 -12.86
C ARG A 39 -8.70 -2.20 -11.56
N LEU A 40 -9.15 -1.69 -10.41
CA LEU A 40 -8.76 -2.20 -9.11
C LEU A 40 -8.99 -3.71 -8.93
N PRO A 41 -10.17 -4.29 -9.27
CA PRO A 41 -10.41 -5.72 -9.06
C PRO A 41 -9.44 -6.63 -9.81
N GLU A 42 -9.01 -6.23 -11.01
CA GLU A 42 -8.07 -7.01 -11.83
C GLU A 42 -6.63 -6.98 -11.28
N ARG A 43 -6.30 -5.92 -10.52
CA ARG A 43 -4.93 -5.67 -10.04
C ARG A 43 -4.72 -6.14 -8.60
N THR A 44 -5.73 -5.99 -7.77
CA THR A 44 -5.63 -6.25 -6.33
C THR A 44 -5.88 -7.70 -5.94
N ASN A 45 -6.14 -8.60 -6.90
CA ASN A 45 -6.52 -9.99 -6.60
C ASN A 45 -7.66 -10.09 -5.58
N GLN A 46 -8.66 -9.19 -5.72
CA GLN A 46 -9.74 -9.05 -4.75
C GLN A 46 -10.56 -10.34 -4.59
N ALA A 47 -10.66 -11.14 -5.64
CA ALA A 47 -11.36 -12.42 -5.61
C ALA A 47 -10.72 -13.44 -4.65
N ALA A 48 -9.43 -13.32 -4.38
CA ALA A 48 -8.69 -14.16 -3.42
C ALA A 48 -8.63 -13.58 -2.00
N MET A 49 -9.31 -12.45 -1.74
CA MET A 49 -9.37 -11.85 -0.42
C MET A 49 -10.30 -12.65 0.50
N THR A 50 -9.71 -13.50 1.32
CA THR A 50 -10.44 -14.32 2.32
C THR A 50 -10.57 -13.58 3.66
N ASP A 51 -11.45 -14.09 4.54
CA ASP A 51 -11.54 -13.57 5.92
C ASP A 51 -10.20 -13.70 6.68
N ALA A 52 -9.39 -14.70 6.37
CA ALA A 52 -8.05 -14.86 6.95
C ALA A 52 -7.12 -13.71 6.53
N VAL A 53 -7.15 -13.31 5.25
CA VAL A 53 -6.39 -12.16 4.72
C VAL A 53 -6.82 -10.87 5.43
N VAL A 54 -8.13 -10.65 5.61
CA VAL A 54 -8.66 -9.46 6.31
C VAL A 54 -8.20 -9.43 7.77
N ARG A 55 -8.27 -10.57 8.48
CA ARG A 55 -7.76 -10.65 9.86
C ARG A 55 -6.23 -10.49 9.93
N GLY A 56 -5.49 -11.05 8.98
CA GLY A 56 -4.05 -10.88 8.88
C GLY A 56 -3.64 -9.43 8.68
N LYS A 57 -4.39 -8.70 7.84
CA LYS A 57 -4.24 -7.24 7.68
C LYS A 57 -4.49 -6.51 9.01
N ALA A 58 -5.51 -6.89 9.76
CA ALA A 58 -5.78 -6.31 11.07
C ALA A 58 -4.63 -6.58 12.06
N VAL A 59 -4.06 -7.79 12.08
CA VAL A 59 -2.84 -8.10 12.87
C VAL A 59 -1.67 -7.20 12.47
N TRP A 60 -1.43 -7.01 11.18
CA TRP A 60 -0.40 -6.12 10.63
C TRP A 60 -0.56 -4.68 11.12
N GLU A 61 -1.78 -4.13 11.07
CA GLU A 61 -2.09 -2.76 11.48
C GLU A 61 -2.01 -2.57 13.00
N GLN A 62 -2.60 -3.48 13.78
CA GLN A 62 -2.61 -3.41 15.25
C GLN A 62 -1.22 -3.45 15.86
N ASN A 63 -0.28 -4.16 15.23
CA ASN A 63 1.11 -4.25 15.67
C ASN A 63 2.03 -3.22 15.01
N ASN A 64 1.48 -2.28 14.24
CA ASN A 64 2.23 -1.22 13.55
C ASN A 64 3.42 -1.74 12.73
N CYS A 65 3.27 -2.86 12.05
CA CYS A 65 4.34 -3.48 11.26
C CYS A 65 4.85 -2.52 10.16
N ILE A 66 3.96 -1.70 9.60
CA ILE A 66 4.28 -0.67 8.60
C ILE A 66 5.21 0.43 9.13
N GLY A 67 5.27 0.61 10.45
CA GLY A 67 6.19 1.56 11.09
C GLY A 67 7.67 1.18 10.99
N CYS A 68 7.97 -0.08 10.64
CA CYS A 68 9.33 -0.57 10.41
C CYS A 68 9.51 -1.14 8.99
N HIS A 69 8.51 -1.83 8.47
CA HIS A 69 8.54 -2.51 7.17
C HIS A 69 7.82 -1.70 6.09
N THR A 70 8.27 -1.86 4.85
CA THR A 70 7.50 -1.47 3.68
C THR A 70 6.63 -2.62 3.19
N LEU A 71 5.48 -2.28 2.62
CA LEU A 71 4.57 -3.18 1.94
C LEU A 71 4.12 -2.51 0.65
N LEU A 72 4.43 -3.10 -0.51
CA LEU A 72 4.10 -2.54 -1.83
C LEU A 72 4.55 -1.08 -2.00
N GLY A 73 5.72 -0.74 -1.47
CA GLY A 73 6.31 0.61 -1.54
C GLY A 73 5.80 1.60 -0.48
N GLY A 74 4.77 1.26 0.30
CA GLY A 74 4.30 2.07 1.42
C GLY A 74 4.90 1.63 2.74
N GLY A 75 5.19 2.56 3.65
CA GLY A 75 5.71 2.27 4.98
C GLY A 75 7.13 2.76 5.23
N ALA A 76 7.76 2.28 6.31
CA ALA A 76 9.09 2.69 6.72
C ALA A 76 10.19 1.78 6.16
N TYR A 77 11.35 2.36 5.85
CA TYR A 77 12.53 1.65 5.34
C TYR A 77 13.52 1.25 6.46
N PHE A 78 13.02 1.03 7.66
CA PHE A 78 13.85 0.58 8.79
C PHE A 78 14.18 -0.91 8.71
N ALA A 79 13.25 -1.71 8.21
CA ALA A 79 13.34 -3.16 8.04
C ALA A 79 13.02 -3.56 6.58
N PRO A 80 13.25 -4.82 6.18
CA PRO A 80 13.02 -5.25 4.80
C PRO A 80 11.57 -5.10 4.35
N GLU A 81 11.41 -4.91 3.05
CA GLU A 81 10.12 -4.97 2.35
C GLU A 81 9.51 -6.37 2.44
N LEU A 82 8.18 -6.48 2.63
CA LEU A 82 7.51 -7.75 2.93
C LEU A 82 6.43 -8.18 1.93
N ALA A 83 6.12 -7.41 0.88
CA ALA A 83 5.05 -7.79 -0.05
C ALA A 83 5.24 -9.20 -0.65
N ASN A 84 6.47 -9.55 -1.02
CA ASN A 84 6.79 -10.86 -1.60
C ASN A 84 7.65 -11.75 -0.69
N VAL A 85 7.57 -11.54 0.62
CA VAL A 85 8.42 -12.28 1.59
C VAL A 85 8.17 -13.78 1.55
N ASP A 86 6.95 -14.23 1.36
CA ASP A 86 6.61 -15.65 1.26
C ASP A 86 7.35 -16.31 0.08
N GLN A 87 7.26 -15.72 -1.12
CA GLN A 87 7.94 -16.24 -2.32
C GLN A 87 9.47 -16.22 -2.17
N ARG A 88 10.05 -15.16 -1.61
CA ARG A 88 11.50 -15.07 -1.34
C ARG A 88 11.99 -16.12 -0.34
N ARG A 89 11.11 -16.67 0.47
CA ARG A 89 11.44 -17.67 1.50
C ARG A 89 11.00 -19.09 1.11
N GLY A 90 10.79 -19.32 -0.18
CA GLY A 90 10.52 -20.63 -0.75
C GLY A 90 9.07 -20.86 -1.16
N GLY A 91 8.19 -19.89 -0.90
CA GLY A 91 6.78 -19.96 -1.26
C GLY A 91 6.00 -21.05 -0.49
N ASP A 92 4.69 -21.11 -0.70
CA ASP A 92 3.79 -22.13 -0.17
C ASP A 92 4.02 -22.48 1.32
N ALA A 93 4.27 -23.76 1.60
CA ALA A 93 4.50 -24.24 2.97
C ALA A 93 5.83 -23.74 3.57
N SER A 94 6.89 -23.59 2.76
CA SER A 94 8.21 -23.18 3.24
C SER A 94 8.24 -21.71 3.68
N GLY A 95 7.64 -20.81 2.91
CA GLY A 95 7.51 -19.40 3.26
C GLY A 95 6.72 -19.22 4.56
N ALA A 96 5.58 -19.90 4.68
CA ALA A 96 4.75 -19.88 5.88
C ALA A 96 5.51 -20.34 7.13
N VAL A 97 6.22 -21.48 7.04
CA VAL A 97 7.04 -22.02 8.15
C VAL A 97 8.13 -21.02 8.54
N PHE A 98 8.82 -20.44 7.55
CA PHE A 98 9.86 -19.44 7.81
C PHE A 98 9.30 -18.22 8.53
N ILE A 99 8.20 -17.63 8.05
CA ILE A 99 7.60 -16.41 8.63
C ILE A 99 7.21 -16.69 10.09
N LYS A 100 6.52 -17.80 10.37
CA LYS A 100 6.10 -18.16 11.72
C LYS A 100 7.29 -18.39 12.65
N ALA A 101 8.30 -19.14 12.20
CA ALA A 101 9.51 -19.41 12.99
C ALA A 101 10.28 -18.12 13.27
N TRP A 102 10.40 -17.25 12.28
CA TRP A 102 11.05 -15.95 12.43
C TRP A 102 10.33 -15.07 13.47
N MET A 103 9.02 -14.96 13.38
CA MET A 103 8.20 -14.18 14.32
C MET A 103 8.30 -14.70 15.75
N LYS A 104 8.25 -16.02 15.94
CA LYS A 104 8.38 -16.66 17.26
C LYS A 104 9.79 -16.54 17.83
N GLY A 105 10.81 -16.51 16.98
CA GLY A 105 12.22 -16.42 17.38
C GLY A 105 12.73 -15.02 17.72
N GLN A 106 11.91 -13.98 17.60
CA GLN A 106 12.34 -12.61 17.92
C GLN A 106 12.24 -12.31 19.43
N PRO A 107 13.07 -11.42 19.96
CA PRO A 107 14.29 -10.85 19.38
C PRO A 107 15.43 -11.89 19.30
N THR A 108 16.34 -11.72 18.33
CA THR A 108 17.48 -12.64 18.16
C THR A 108 18.64 -12.35 19.09
N ASN A 109 18.63 -11.25 19.82
CA ASN A 109 19.68 -10.76 20.74
C ASN A 109 21.09 -10.71 20.14
N VAL A 110 21.17 -10.40 18.84
CA VAL A 110 22.46 -10.23 18.14
C VAL A 110 22.99 -8.82 18.38
N PRO A 111 24.14 -8.62 19.02
CA PRO A 111 24.71 -7.30 19.28
C PRO A 111 24.93 -6.51 17.99
N GLY A 112 24.61 -5.20 18.02
CA GLY A 112 24.81 -4.29 16.87
C GLY A 112 23.83 -4.47 15.71
N ARG A 113 22.90 -5.42 15.80
CA ARG A 113 21.88 -5.66 14.79
C ARG A 113 20.53 -5.02 15.20
N ARG A 114 19.86 -4.37 14.26
CA ARG A 114 18.46 -3.98 14.43
C ARG A 114 17.61 -5.22 14.64
N GLN A 115 16.74 -5.18 15.62
CA GLN A 115 15.94 -6.33 16.00
C GLN A 115 14.46 -5.99 15.95
N MET A 116 13.69 -6.93 15.40
CA MET A 116 12.26 -6.93 15.46
C MET A 116 11.82 -7.27 16.89
N PRO A 117 10.87 -6.54 17.49
CA PRO A 117 10.37 -6.89 18.81
C PRO A 117 9.56 -8.20 18.78
N GLN A 118 9.40 -8.84 19.95
CA GLN A 118 8.46 -9.95 20.11
C GLN A 118 7.04 -9.39 20.29
N PHE A 119 6.13 -9.81 19.43
CA PHE A 119 4.72 -9.38 19.47
C PHE A 119 3.80 -10.35 20.20
N ASN A 120 4.28 -11.53 20.61
CA ASN A 120 3.52 -12.57 21.30
C ASN A 120 2.20 -12.96 20.60
N LEU A 121 2.25 -13.02 19.26
CA LEU A 121 1.09 -13.39 18.46
C LEU A 121 0.72 -14.88 18.71
N THR A 122 -0.58 -15.15 18.78
CA THR A 122 -1.10 -16.51 18.80
C THR A 122 -0.83 -17.23 17.48
N ASP A 123 -0.87 -18.56 17.49
CA ASP A 123 -0.69 -19.36 16.27
C ASP A 123 -1.71 -18.97 15.18
N LYS A 124 -2.96 -18.71 15.58
CA LYS A 124 -4.01 -18.23 14.66
C LYS A 124 -3.68 -16.86 14.05
N GLN A 125 -3.20 -15.92 14.84
CA GLN A 125 -2.79 -14.60 14.33
C GLN A 125 -1.60 -14.70 13.38
N LEU A 126 -0.66 -15.63 13.65
CA LEU A 126 0.45 -15.91 12.75
C LEU A 126 -0.02 -16.54 11.44
N ASP A 127 -1.00 -17.46 11.50
CA ASP A 127 -1.61 -18.06 10.30
C ASP A 127 -2.31 -16.99 9.46
N ASP A 128 -3.15 -16.17 10.07
CA ASP A 128 -3.85 -15.08 9.40
C ASP A 128 -2.85 -14.05 8.79
N LEU A 129 -1.75 -13.72 9.52
CA LEU A 129 -0.70 -12.82 9.02
C LEU A 129 0.03 -13.42 7.80
N VAL A 130 0.32 -14.70 7.81
CA VAL A 130 0.92 -15.41 6.66
C VAL A 130 0.00 -15.34 5.45
N GLU A 131 -1.29 -15.60 5.61
CA GLU A 131 -2.26 -15.49 4.53
C GLU A 131 -2.33 -14.06 3.95
N PHE A 132 -2.27 -13.04 4.79
CA PHE A 132 -2.19 -11.66 4.34
C PHE A 132 -0.90 -11.39 3.53
N LEU A 133 0.27 -11.84 4.01
CA LEU A 133 1.54 -11.63 3.32
C LEU A 133 1.64 -12.44 2.01
N LYS A 134 1.04 -13.62 1.92
CA LYS A 134 0.90 -14.37 0.67
C LYS A 134 0.05 -13.60 -0.33
N TRP A 135 -1.14 -13.17 0.10
CA TRP A 135 -2.04 -12.40 -0.74
C TRP A 135 -1.41 -11.12 -1.27
N THR A 136 -0.62 -10.40 -0.45
CA THR A 136 0.10 -9.20 -0.92
C THR A 136 1.13 -9.52 -1.99
N GLY A 137 1.80 -10.68 -1.92
CA GLY A 137 2.75 -11.14 -2.91
C GLY A 137 2.14 -11.49 -4.27
N GLU A 138 0.83 -11.71 -4.31
CA GLU A 138 0.08 -12.02 -5.54
C GLU A 138 -0.50 -10.76 -6.22
N ILE A 139 -0.40 -9.59 -5.59
CA ILE A 139 -0.83 -8.32 -6.18
C ILE A 139 0.06 -7.98 -7.36
N ASN A 140 -0.54 -7.76 -8.52
CA ASN A 140 0.20 -7.41 -9.74
C ASN A 140 0.66 -5.95 -9.70
N THR A 141 1.94 -5.75 -9.39
CA THR A 141 2.59 -4.43 -9.37
C THR A 141 3.35 -4.09 -10.66
N GLU A 142 3.45 -5.01 -11.63
CA GLU A 142 4.27 -4.84 -12.83
C GLU A 142 3.64 -3.97 -13.92
N LYS A 143 2.35 -3.64 -13.78
CA LYS A 143 1.59 -2.91 -14.81
C LYS A 143 1.00 -1.59 -14.28
N TRP A 144 1.83 -0.81 -13.62
CA TRP A 144 1.46 0.55 -13.21
C TRP A 144 1.80 1.56 -14.29
#